data_31819dd518340bf9b17bd2048f1e034b
#
_entry.id   31819dd518340bf9b17bd2048f1e034b
#
_cell.length_a   1.000
_cell.length_b   1.000
_cell.length_c   1.000
_cell.angle_alpha   90.00
_cell.angle_beta   90.00
_cell.angle_gamma   90.00
#
_symmetry.space_group_name_H-M   'P 1'
#
loop_
_entity.id
_entity.type
_entity.pdbx_description
1 polymer ?
#
loop_
_entity_poly.entity_id
_entity_poly.type
_entity_poly.pdbx_seq_one_letter_code
_entity_poly.pdbx_strand_id
1 'polypeptide(L)'
;YNESLGDIKRMQVAVSQCHFLQLIIKVSDSKKILEVGTFTGLSALSMSLALPDDGSLITLDKNSKTNKIATDFFKKAKQEKKIKTIIKPAMESIEILKKENNYFDIVFIDADKDNYKNYYDSSLEMIKKNGLLIIDNVLWHGEVADKENNEKFTKIIRDFNSYVKDDKRTKQIILPLGDGLTICSKL
;
A
#
# COMPACT_ATOMS: atom_id res chain seq x y z
N TYR A 1 -11.72 2.83 -17.33
CA TYR A 1 -10.45 2.48 -18.01
C TYR A 1 -9.95 1.10 -17.58
N ASN A 2 -9.86 0.82 -16.26
CA ASN A 2 -9.30 -0.46 -15.80
C ASN A 2 -10.11 -1.68 -16.29
N GLU A 3 -11.41 -1.56 -16.46
CA GLU A 3 -12.24 -2.62 -17.05
C GLU A 3 -11.81 -3.03 -18.46
N SER A 4 -11.20 -2.11 -19.21
CA SER A 4 -10.68 -2.36 -20.56
C SER A 4 -9.31 -3.06 -20.58
N LEU A 5 -8.69 -3.27 -19.41
CA LEU A 5 -7.35 -3.88 -19.30
C LEU A 5 -7.37 -5.42 -19.27
N GLY A 6 -8.52 -6.06 -19.49
CA GLY A 6 -8.64 -7.53 -19.44
C GLY A 6 -8.25 -8.09 -18.06
N ASP A 7 -7.45 -9.13 -18.02
CA ASP A 7 -7.07 -9.80 -16.75
C ASP A 7 -6.23 -8.92 -15.82
N ILE A 8 -5.52 -7.93 -16.35
CA ILE A 8 -4.68 -7.01 -15.55
C ILE A 8 -5.56 -6.15 -14.62
N LYS A 9 -6.85 -5.96 -14.91
CA LYS A 9 -7.78 -5.25 -14.01
C LYS A 9 -7.82 -5.82 -12.59
N ARG A 10 -7.49 -7.11 -12.43
CA ARG A 10 -7.44 -7.79 -11.13
C ARG A 10 -6.36 -7.25 -10.18
N MET A 11 -5.39 -6.50 -10.71
CA MET A 11 -4.38 -5.80 -9.90
C MET A 11 -4.92 -4.54 -9.23
N GLN A 12 -6.17 -4.15 -9.48
CA GLN A 12 -6.77 -2.97 -8.89
C GLN A 12 -7.34 -3.30 -7.52
N VAL A 13 -7.08 -2.44 -6.54
CA VAL A 13 -7.72 -2.51 -5.22
C VAL A 13 -9.26 -2.45 -5.33
N ALA A 14 -9.96 -3.11 -4.44
CA ALA A 14 -11.42 -3.06 -4.40
C ALA A 14 -11.93 -1.67 -3.98
N VAL A 15 -13.09 -1.26 -4.49
CA VAL A 15 -13.71 0.04 -4.13
C VAL A 15 -13.96 0.12 -2.62
N SER A 16 -14.35 -0.98 -1.99
CA SER A 16 -14.53 -1.06 -0.53
C SER A 16 -13.24 -0.77 0.24
N GLN A 17 -12.08 -1.24 -0.26
CA GLN A 17 -10.78 -0.93 0.31
C GLN A 17 -10.44 0.57 0.13
N CYS A 18 -10.79 1.17 -1.01
CA CYS A 18 -10.64 2.61 -1.22
C CYS A 18 -11.41 3.43 -0.18
N HIS A 19 -12.68 3.07 0.07
CA HIS A 19 -13.50 3.75 1.08
C HIS A 19 -12.95 3.54 2.49
N PHE A 20 -12.45 2.36 2.80
CA PHE A 20 -11.81 2.07 4.08
C PHE A 20 -10.54 2.94 4.27
N LEU A 21 -9.66 3.01 3.26
CA LEU A 21 -8.46 3.85 3.31
C LEU A 21 -8.82 5.33 3.53
N GLN A 22 -9.87 5.84 2.84
CA GLN A 22 -10.35 7.21 3.06
C GLN A 22 -10.84 7.43 4.50
N LEU A 23 -11.59 6.48 5.04
CA LEU A 23 -12.09 6.57 6.42
C LEU A 23 -10.92 6.59 7.42
N ILE A 24 -9.96 5.68 7.26
CA ILE A 24 -8.80 5.60 8.15
C ILE A 24 -7.97 6.89 8.11
N ILE A 25 -7.72 7.45 6.93
CA ILE A 25 -6.99 8.72 6.77
C ILE A 25 -7.67 9.84 7.58
N LYS A 26 -9.01 9.94 7.48
CA LYS A 26 -9.77 10.97 8.20
C LYS A 26 -9.80 10.75 9.71
N VAL A 27 -10.01 9.51 10.15
CA VAL A 27 -10.11 9.17 11.58
C VAL A 27 -8.77 9.31 12.30
N SER A 28 -7.66 9.01 11.61
CA SER A 28 -6.31 9.13 12.15
C SER A 28 -5.68 10.52 11.97
N ASP A 29 -6.39 11.47 11.35
CA ASP A 29 -5.89 12.81 11.00
C ASP A 29 -4.54 12.76 10.25
N SER A 30 -4.40 11.78 9.35
CA SER A 30 -3.17 11.52 8.63
C SER A 30 -2.94 12.55 7.52
N LYS A 31 -1.69 13.02 7.37
CA LYS A 31 -1.28 14.03 6.40
C LYS A 31 -0.24 13.55 5.41
N LYS A 32 0.62 12.61 5.80
CA LYS A 32 1.71 12.12 4.95
C LYS A 32 1.57 10.62 4.72
N ILE A 33 1.40 10.24 3.47
CA ILE A 33 1.17 8.83 3.07
C ILE A 33 2.28 8.39 2.11
N LEU A 34 2.77 7.17 2.31
CA LEU A 34 3.57 6.44 1.34
C LEU A 34 2.74 5.27 0.80
N GLU A 35 2.72 5.10 -0.51
CA GLU A 35 2.16 3.94 -1.19
C GLU A 35 3.26 3.19 -1.92
N VAL A 36 3.30 1.87 -1.74
CA VAL A 36 4.20 0.96 -2.44
C VAL A 36 3.37 0.12 -3.40
N GLY A 37 3.43 0.45 -4.69
CA GLY A 37 2.58 -0.09 -5.76
C GLY A 37 1.53 0.92 -6.21
N THR A 38 1.73 1.57 -7.36
CA THR A 38 0.80 2.58 -7.91
C THR A 38 -0.21 1.99 -8.89
N PHE A 39 0.24 1.07 -9.75
CA PHE A 39 -0.52 0.57 -10.89
C PHE A 39 -1.13 1.73 -11.70
N THR A 40 -2.47 1.76 -11.87
CA THR A 40 -3.20 2.85 -12.56
C THR A 40 -3.66 3.96 -11.63
N GLY A 41 -3.29 3.92 -10.34
CA GLY A 41 -3.42 5.00 -9.37
C GLY A 41 -4.75 5.11 -8.66
N LEU A 42 -5.59 4.07 -8.64
CA LEU A 42 -6.91 4.15 -7.99
C LEU A 42 -6.79 4.37 -6.48
N SER A 43 -5.95 3.59 -5.79
CA SER A 43 -5.71 3.72 -4.35
C SER A 43 -5.07 5.07 -4.01
N ALA A 44 -4.01 5.48 -4.74
CA ALA A 44 -3.36 6.77 -4.56
C ALA A 44 -4.34 7.94 -4.71
N LEU A 45 -5.14 7.90 -5.79
CA LEU A 45 -6.18 8.93 -6.02
C LEU A 45 -7.22 8.94 -4.91
N SER A 46 -7.71 7.77 -4.53
CA SER A 46 -8.71 7.64 -3.45
C SER A 46 -8.18 8.19 -2.13
N MET A 47 -6.95 7.81 -1.74
CA MET A 47 -6.31 8.32 -0.53
C MET A 47 -6.10 9.83 -0.58
N SER A 48 -5.67 10.38 -1.73
CA SER A 48 -5.44 11.82 -1.88
C SER A 48 -6.69 12.68 -1.71
N LEU A 49 -7.86 12.16 -2.10
CA LEU A 49 -9.15 12.81 -1.91
C LEU A 49 -9.57 12.91 -0.44
N ALA A 50 -9.05 12.04 0.42
CA ALA A 50 -9.30 12.06 1.86
C ALA A 50 -8.30 12.92 2.63
N LEU A 51 -7.14 13.20 2.07
CA LEU A 51 -6.11 14.04 2.67
C LEU A 51 -6.56 15.49 2.82
N PRO A 52 -6.19 16.18 3.91
CA PRO A 52 -6.39 17.62 4.06
C PRO A 52 -5.61 18.40 3.00
N ASP A 53 -5.85 19.71 2.90
CA ASP A 53 -5.23 20.55 1.86
C ASP A 53 -3.70 20.61 1.98
N ASP A 54 -3.16 20.52 3.18
CA ASP A 54 -1.74 20.45 3.49
C ASP A 54 -1.17 19.02 3.46
N GLY A 55 -1.99 18.03 3.09
CA GLY A 55 -1.60 16.64 3.01
C GLY A 55 -0.85 16.28 1.72
N SER A 56 -0.04 15.23 1.79
CA SER A 56 0.76 14.74 0.67
C SER A 56 0.85 13.23 0.62
N LEU A 57 0.94 12.68 -0.58
CA LEU A 57 1.09 11.26 -0.84
C LEU A 57 2.26 11.04 -1.81
N ILE A 58 3.17 10.14 -1.46
CA ILE A 58 4.20 9.62 -2.36
C ILE A 58 3.79 8.22 -2.77
N THR A 59 3.78 7.93 -4.07
CA THR A 59 3.51 6.59 -4.59
C THR A 59 4.66 6.08 -5.45
N LEU A 60 5.01 4.80 -5.25
CA LEU A 60 6.17 4.14 -5.84
C LEU A 60 5.73 3.08 -6.84
N ASP A 61 6.27 3.11 -8.05
CA ASP A 61 6.10 2.04 -9.04
C ASP A 61 7.29 2.01 -10.00
N LYS A 62 7.63 0.84 -10.53
CA LYS A 62 8.65 0.69 -11.57
C LYS A 62 8.09 0.82 -12.99
N ASN A 63 6.78 0.72 -13.17
CA ASN A 63 6.14 0.68 -14.47
C ASN A 63 5.72 2.09 -14.93
N SER A 64 6.51 2.68 -15.84
CA SER A 64 6.24 4.01 -16.39
C SER A 64 4.95 4.09 -17.22
N LYS A 65 4.50 2.99 -17.84
CA LYS A 65 3.29 2.99 -18.68
C LYS A 65 2.03 3.13 -17.82
N THR A 66 1.88 2.31 -16.80
CA THR A 66 0.74 2.40 -15.86
C THR A 66 0.80 3.70 -15.06
N ASN A 67 2.00 4.16 -14.70
CA ASN A 67 2.19 5.42 -13.98
C ASN A 67 1.75 6.64 -14.80
N LYS A 68 1.98 6.65 -16.12
CA LYS A 68 1.45 7.71 -17.00
C LYS A 68 -0.07 7.79 -16.93
N ILE A 69 -0.75 6.64 -16.94
CA ILE A 69 -2.21 6.56 -16.81
C ILE A 69 -2.64 7.13 -15.45
N ALA A 70 -1.99 6.70 -14.36
CA ALA A 70 -2.24 7.20 -13.02
C ALA A 70 -2.12 8.73 -12.95
N THR A 71 -1.03 9.29 -13.47
CA THR A 71 -0.77 10.73 -13.50
C THR A 71 -1.85 11.50 -14.27
N ASP A 72 -2.35 10.96 -15.39
CA ASP A 72 -3.42 11.57 -16.16
C ASP A 72 -4.73 11.62 -15.36
N PHE A 73 -5.05 10.56 -14.59
CA PHE A 73 -6.20 10.57 -13.68
C PHE A 73 -6.02 11.51 -12.50
N PHE A 74 -4.82 11.63 -11.93
CA PHE A 74 -4.53 12.58 -10.85
C PHE A 74 -4.78 14.02 -11.30
N LYS A 75 -4.34 14.39 -12.52
CA LYS A 75 -4.61 15.70 -13.13
C LYS A 75 -6.10 15.94 -13.37
N LYS A 76 -6.81 14.95 -13.96
CA LYS A 76 -8.27 15.06 -14.19
C LYS A 76 -9.03 15.30 -12.89
N ALA A 77 -8.61 14.70 -11.79
CA ALA A 77 -9.19 14.87 -10.47
C ALA A 77 -8.64 16.08 -9.69
N LYS A 78 -7.72 16.86 -10.26
CA LYS A 78 -7.04 18.00 -9.62
C LYS A 78 -6.31 17.64 -8.33
N GLN A 79 -5.74 16.43 -8.27
CA GLN A 79 -4.99 15.91 -7.11
C GLN A 79 -3.47 15.86 -7.36
N GLU A 80 -2.99 16.27 -8.53
CA GLU A 80 -1.58 16.21 -8.92
C GLU A 80 -0.65 17.00 -7.99
N LYS A 81 -1.17 17.99 -7.26
CA LYS A 81 -0.38 18.75 -6.29
C LYS A 81 -0.14 18.01 -4.99
N LYS A 82 -1.05 17.07 -4.62
CA LYS A 82 -0.94 16.25 -3.41
C LYS A 82 -0.17 14.96 -3.66
N ILE A 83 -0.08 14.48 -4.92
CA ILE A 83 0.50 13.17 -5.24
C ILE A 83 1.82 13.33 -5.98
N LYS A 84 2.90 12.81 -5.37
CA LYS A 84 4.22 12.68 -6.00
C LYS A 84 4.45 11.23 -6.41
N THR A 85 4.78 10.98 -7.67
CA THR A 85 5.12 9.65 -8.17
C THR A 85 6.63 9.49 -8.29
N ILE A 86 7.17 8.31 -7.90
CA ILE A 86 8.57 7.94 -8.10
C ILE A 86 8.60 6.66 -8.93
N ILE A 87 9.20 6.73 -10.14
CA ILE A 87 9.27 5.62 -11.08
C ILE A 87 10.64 4.95 -10.97
N LYS A 88 10.75 3.99 -10.04
CA LYS A 88 11.95 3.17 -9.76
C LYS A 88 11.53 1.89 -9.06
N PRO A 89 12.40 0.86 -8.97
CA PRO A 89 12.19 -0.24 -8.05
C PRO A 89 11.89 0.29 -6.64
N ALA A 90 10.85 -0.26 -5.99
CA ALA A 90 10.32 0.33 -4.76
C ALA A 90 11.36 0.36 -3.62
N MET A 91 12.19 -0.69 -3.48
CA MET A 91 13.26 -0.71 -2.47
C MET A 91 14.29 0.41 -2.67
N GLU A 92 14.67 0.71 -3.92
CA GLU A 92 15.57 1.84 -4.21
C GLU A 92 14.95 3.17 -3.80
N SER A 93 13.66 3.34 -4.11
CA SER A 93 12.91 4.55 -3.74
C SER A 93 12.79 4.70 -2.22
N ILE A 94 12.50 3.61 -1.52
CA ILE A 94 12.44 3.55 -0.05
C ILE A 94 13.77 3.96 0.57
N GLU A 95 14.89 3.44 0.08
CA GLU A 95 16.21 3.80 0.60
C GLU A 95 16.56 5.28 0.37
N ILE A 96 16.11 5.87 -0.75
CA ILE A 96 16.25 7.32 -0.98
C ILE A 96 15.42 8.10 0.03
N LEU A 97 14.15 7.72 0.22
CA LEU A 97 13.24 8.39 1.16
C LEU A 97 13.76 8.30 2.61
N LYS A 98 14.35 7.16 3.01
CA LYS A 98 14.98 7.00 4.32
C LYS A 98 16.16 7.95 4.49
N LYS A 99 17.06 8.05 3.51
CA LYS A 99 18.22 8.98 3.55
C LYS A 99 17.78 10.45 3.62
N GLU A 100 16.64 10.78 3.04
CA GLU A 100 16.04 12.12 3.11
C GLU A 100 15.26 12.35 4.42
N ASN A 101 15.29 11.42 5.38
CA ASN A 101 14.57 11.48 6.65
C ASN A 101 13.05 11.70 6.48
N ASN A 102 12.45 11.06 5.48
CA ASN A 102 11.01 11.11 5.32
C ASN A 102 10.30 10.24 6.36
N TYR A 103 9.24 10.78 6.98
CA TYR A 103 8.37 10.06 7.91
C TYR A 103 6.92 10.19 7.46
N PHE A 104 6.16 9.09 7.63
CA PHE A 104 4.79 8.96 7.18
C PHE A 104 3.84 8.63 8.34
N ASP A 105 2.60 9.08 8.23
CA ASP A 105 1.51 8.73 9.13
C ASP A 105 0.92 7.37 8.76
N ILE A 106 0.81 7.11 7.45
CA ILE A 106 0.36 5.83 6.88
C ILE A 106 1.34 5.38 5.81
N VAL A 107 1.65 4.07 5.78
CA VAL A 107 2.23 3.40 4.63
C VAL A 107 1.26 2.32 4.14
N PHE A 108 0.91 2.33 2.86
CA PHE A 108 0.10 1.32 2.20
C PHE A 108 0.97 0.48 1.25
N ILE A 109 0.95 -0.85 1.41
CA ILE A 109 1.75 -1.79 0.60
C ILE A 109 0.80 -2.66 -0.22
N ASP A 110 0.85 -2.49 -1.54
CA ASP A 110 0.19 -3.34 -2.53
C ASP A 110 1.11 -3.50 -3.76
N ALA A 111 2.17 -4.30 -3.60
CA ALA A 111 3.22 -4.48 -4.58
C ALA A 111 3.56 -5.96 -4.81
N ASP A 112 4.74 -6.25 -5.34
CA ASP A 112 5.23 -7.60 -5.56
C ASP A 112 5.44 -8.35 -4.24
N LYS A 113 4.87 -9.54 -4.15
CA LYS A 113 4.77 -10.32 -2.91
C LYS A 113 6.11 -10.87 -2.44
N ASP A 114 7.05 -11.11 -3.36
CA ASP A 114 8.43 -11.56 -3.03
C ASP A 114 9.16 -10.58 -2.08
N ASN A 115 8.77 -9.28 -2.09
CA ASN A 115 9.41 -8.24 -1.29
C ASN A 115 8.59 -7.76 -0.08
N TYR A 116 7.46 -8.37 0.24
CA TYR A 116 6.57 -7.92 1.33
C TYR A 116 7.27 -7.72 2.66
N LYS A 117 8.12 -8.67 3.05
CA LYS A 117 8.89 -8.54 4.29
C LYS A 117 9.85 -7.36 4.28
N ASN A 118 10.55 -7.14 3.15
CA ASN A 118 11.47 -6.02 3.00
C ASN A 118 10.73 -4.68 3.04
N TYR A 119 9.58 -4.60 2.35
CA TYR A 119 8.74 -3.41 2.39
C TYR A 119 8.22 -3.12 3.80
N TYR A 120 7.76 -4.16 4.50
CA TYR A 120 7.28 -4.06 5.88
C TYR A 120 8.36 -3.51 6.82
N ASP A 121 9.53 -4.14 6.86
CA ASP A 121 10.62 -3.76 7.75
C ASP A 121 11.11 -2.33 7.47
N SER A 122 11.35 -2.01 6.20
CA SER A 122 11.80 -0.68 5.80
C SER A 122 10.75 0.40 6.06
N SER A 123 9.47 0.08 5.88
CA SER A 123 8.37 1.00 6.16
C SER A 123 8.24 1.31 7.65
N LEU A 124 8.45 0.31 8.52
CA LEU A 124 8.42 0.53 9.97
C LEU A 124 9.46 1.55 10.43
N GLU A 125 10.61 1.65 9.75
CA GLU A 125 11.60 2.68 10.08
C GLU A 125 11.13 4.10 9.74
N MET A 126 10.27 4.23 8.72
CA MET A 126 9.75 5.51 8.23
C MET A 126 8.37 5.89 8.77
N ILE A 127 7.68 4.99 9.46
CA ILE A 127 6.39 5.30 10.08
C ILE A 127 6.62 5.98 11.43
N LYS A 128 5.85 7.03 11.70
CA LYS A 128 5.81 7.69 13.01
C LYS A 128 5.28 6.73 14.08
N LYS A 129 5.60 6.99 15.34
CA LYS A 129 4.96 6.31 16.48
C LYS A 129 3.44 6.46 16.39
N ASN A 130 2.69 5.39 16.61
CA ASN A 130 1.24 5.27 16.44
C ASN A 130 0.76 5.42 14.97
N GLY A 131 1.66 5.54 14.00
CA GLY A 131 1.33 5.51 12.59
C GLY A 131 0.92 4.11 12.13
N LEU A 132 0.30 4.03 10.96
CA LEU A 132 -0.30 2.82 10.43
C LEU A 132 0.46 2.27 9.23
N LEU A 133 0.70 0.98 9.25
CA LEU A 133 1.14 0.20 8.10
C LEU A 133 -0.01 -0.71 7.67
N ILE A 134 -0.44 -0.56 6.42
CA ILE A 134 -1.57 -1.30 5.84
C ILE A 134 -1.05 -2.13 4.67
N ILE A 135 -1.26 -3.43 4.69
CA ILE A 135 -0.74 -4.36 3.69
C ILE A 135 -1.89 -5.12 3.05
N ASP A 136 -1.97 -5.08 1.72
CA ASP A 136 -3.03 -5.74 0.95
C ASP A 136 -2.68 -7.20 0.58
N ASN A 137 -3.71 -7.95 0.14
CA ASN A 137 -3.67 -9.32 -0.35
C ASN A 137 -3.09 -10.35 0.64
N VAL A 138 -3.36 -10.16 1.92
CA VAL A 138 -2.83 -11.05 2.97
C VAL A 138 -3.63 -12.34 3.13
N LEU A 139 -4.83 -12.44 2.55
CA LEU A 139 -5.62 -13.68 2.50
C LEU A 139 -5.34 -14.49 1.25
N TRP A 140 -4.83 -13.88 0.19
CA TRP A 140 -4.45 -14.53 -1.07
C TRP A 140 -5.55 -15.47 -1.57
N HIS A 141 -6.73 -14.89 -1.86
CA HIS A 141 -7.94 -15.62 -2.27
C HIS A 141 -8.42 -16.70 -1.29
N GLY A 142 -7.98 -16.63 -0.03
CA GLY A 142 -8.25 -17.63 0.99
C GLY A 142 -7.26 -18.81 1.01
N GLU A 143 -6.37 -18.89 0.03
CA GLU A 143 -5.40 -20.00 -0.12
C GLU A 143 -4.42 -20.13 1.05
N VAL A 144 -4.15 -19.04 1.77
CA VAL A 144 -3.29 -19.09 2.98
C VAL A 144 -3.84 -20.01 4.07
N ALA A 145 -5.14 -20.28 4.07
CA ALA A 145 -5.80 -21.17 5.04
C ALA A 145 -5.61 -22.66 4.72
N ASP A 146 -5.37 -23.01 3.46
CA ASP A 146 -5.09 -24.37 3.03
C ASP A 146 -3.64 -24.72 3.29
N LYS A 147 -3.38 -25.53 4.31
CA LYS A 147 -2.03 -25.95 4.73
C LYS A 147 -1.31 -26.80 3.68
N GLU A 148 -2.05 -27.49 2.83
CA GLU A 148 -1.52 -28.35 1.77
C GLU A 148 -1.16 -27.56 0.50
N ASN A 149 -1.67 -26.33 0.36
CA ASN A 149 -1.30 -25.46 -0.76
C ASN A 149 0.13 -24.93 -0.58
N ASN A 150 1.04 -25.43 -1.41
CA ASN A 150 2.46 -25.08 -1.40
C ASN A 150 2.87 -24.21 -2.61
N GLU A 151 1.90 -23.55 -3.27
CA GLU A 151 2.21 -22.61 -4.33
C GLU A 151 3.07 -21.45 -3.81
N LYS A 152 3.96 -20.97 -4.69
CA LYS A 152 4.99 -19.99 -4.32
C LYS A 152 4.42 -18.80 -3.53
N PHE A 153 3.42 -18.12 -4.09
CA PHE A 153 2.89 -16.90 -3.47
C PHE A 153 2.03 -17.18 -2.24
N THR A 154 1.29 -18.29 -2.22
CA THR A 154 0.55 -18.74 -1.03
C THR A 154 1.49 -18.95 0.15
N LYS A 155 2.62 -19.62 -0.09
CA LYS A 155 3.64 -19.83 0.94
C LYS A 155 4.28 -18.52 1.40
N ILE A 156 4.67 -17.63 0.48
CA ILE A 156 5.26 -16.33 0.79
C ILE A 156 4.31 -15.51 1.69
N ILE A 157 3.02 -15.42 1.35
CA ILE A 157 2.07 -14.65 2.14
C ILE A 157 1.80 -15.30 3.50
N ARG A 158 1.73 -16.62 3.57
CA ARG A 158 1.59 -17.34 4.84
C ARG A 158 2.77 -17.09 5.77
N ASP A 159 3.99 -17.17 5.25
CA ASP A 159 5.22 -16.91 6.00
C ASP A 159 5.28 -15.43 6.44
N PHE A 160 4.89 -14.51 5.57
CA PHE A 160 4.78 -13.09 5.88
C PHE A 160 3.75 -12.83 6.99
N ASN A 161 2.56 -13.41 6.91
CA ASN A 161 1.52 -13.27 7.94
C ASN A 161 2.01 -13.77 9.30
N SER A 162 2.74 -14.89 9.32
CA SER A 162 3.35 -15.41 10.54
C SER A 162 4.42 -14.48 11.09
N TYR A 163 5.26 -13.92 10.21
CA TYR A 163 6.29 -12.96 10.59
C TYR A 163 5.68 -11.70 11.24
N VAL A 164 4.64 -11.12 10.62
CA VAL A 164 3.98 -9.94 11.17
C VAL A 164 3.27 -10.24 12.49
N LYS A 165 2.62 -11.41 12.60
CA LYS A 165 1.95 -11.85 13.83
C LYS A 165 2.89 -11.86 15.04
N ASP A 166 4.15 -12.26 14.85
CA ASP A 166 5.11 -12.41 15.94
C ASP A 166 5.91 -11.14 16.22
N ASP A 167 5.75 -10.09 15.39
CA ASP A 167 6.47 -8.83 15.53
C ASP A 167 5.97 -8.01 16.72
N LYS A 168 6.88 -7.72 17.65
CA LYS A 168 6.59 -6.93 18.86
C LYS A 168 6.69 -5.42 18.66
N ARG A 169 7.12 -4.97 17.48
CA ARG A 169 7.19 -3.53 17.13
C ARG A 169 5.82 -2.94 16.80
N THR A 170 4.82 -3.80 16.56
CA THR A 170 3.48 -3.38 16.14
C THR A 170 2.38 -4.09 16.91
N LYS A 171 1.20 -3.47 16.93
CA LYS A 171 -0.08 -4.16 17.18
C LYS A 171 -0.79 -4.31 15.86
N GLN A 172 -1.26 -5.51 15.56
CA GLN A 172 -1.78 -5.85 14.24
C GLN A 172 -3.15 -6.55 14.30
N ILE A 173 -3.91 -6.37 13.23
CA ILE A 173 -5.17 -7.08 12.97
C ILE A 173 -5.27 -7.37 11.47
N ILE A 174 -5.89 -8.49 11.11
CA ILE A 174 -6.29 -8.79 9.73
C ILE A 174 -7.78 -8.50 9.59
N LEU A 175 -8.13 -7.69 8.58
CA LEU A 175 -9.51 -7.44 8.16
C LEU A 175 -9.79 -8.18 6.86
N PRO A 176 -10.90 -8.97 6.77
CA PRO A 176 -11.30 -9.65 5.55
C PRO A 176 -12.01 -8.69 4.58
N LEU A 177 -11.30 -7.64 4.17
CA LEU A 177 -11.79 -6.63 3.23
C LEU A 177 -11.00 -6.75 1.92
N GLY A 178 -11.69 -6.93 0.78
CA GLY A 178 -11.05 -7.28 -0.48
C GLY A 178 -10.36 -8.65 -0.36
N ASP A 179 -9.09 -8.71 -0.72
CA ASP A 179 -8.26 -9.92 -0.55
C ASP A 179 -7.50 -9.93 0.80
N GLY A 180 -8.07 -9.25 1.79
CA GLY A 180 -7.55 -9.14 3.15
C GLY A 180 -6.53 -8.01 3.33
N LEU A 181 -6.74 -7.20 4.38
CA LEU A 181 -5.82 -6.16 4.80
C LEU A 181 -5.24 -6.50 6.17
N THR A 182 -3.91 -6.53 6.27
CA THR A 182 -3.24 -6.45 7.58
C THR A 182 -3.03 -4.98 7.93
N ILE A 183 -3.48 -4.60 9.12
CA ILE A 183 -3.29 -3.25 9.66
C ILE A 183 -2.41 -3.35 10.90
N CYS A 184 -1.28 -2.67 10.86
CA CYS A 184 -0.33 -2.60 11.96
C CYS A 184 -0.22 -1.17 12.48
N SER A 185 -0.33 -0.99 13.79
CA SER A 185 0.02 0.27 14.46
C SER A 185 1.40 0.13 15.08
N LYS A 186 2.33 1.03 14.73
CA LYS A 186 3.69 1.07 15.32
C LYS A 186 3.64 1.49 16.79
N LEU A 187 4.31 0.75 17.66
CA LEU A 187 4.39 0.99 19.11
C LEU A 187 5.43 2.05 19.49
#